data_403e8d4a21dcabbd2599ec4993c6dd0f
#
_entry.id   403e8d4a21dcabbd2599ec4993c6dd0f
#
_cell.length_a   1.000
_cell.length_b   1.000
_cell.length_c   1.000
_cell.angle_alpha   90.00
_cell.angle_beta   90.00
_cell.angle_gamma   90.00
#
_symmetry.space_group_name_H-M   'P 1'
#
loop_
_entity.id
_entity.type
_entity.pdbx_description
1 polymer ?
#
loop_
_entity_poly.entity_id
_entity_poly.type
_entity_poly.pdbx_seq_one_letter_code
_entity_poly.pdbx_strand_id
1 'polypeptide(L)'
;MTGMQWLGPADGGMGWVDWFLEKGFEIYLTDQPSRGRSRHQNSIDGPLYMPDELYMQQRFTASAKYNLWPSAKLHTQWPGNGIAGEDPFFDSFYASVMPSLRNAVELSEKTRNTGVKLLDLIGRPVILMSHSQGTQFGWLIADSRPSLVKAIVNLDPSGPPFYEAAVTSPSTGDGSGRKFTPARPYGITEIPITYSPPISSPTELSLEIIENSPYFIHVQQAPPVRKLINLEKIPELFVTGEASYHNTYDHVTARFMQQAGVPVEHVKLEDVGIRGNGHMMFMEKNRLEILEKVVGPWIEKVVDGA
;
A
#
# COMPACT_ATOMS: atom_id res chain seq x y z
N MET A 1 0.35 -10.79 3.44
CA MET A 1 0.65 -11.35 2.08
C MET A 1 2.14 -11.44 1.91
N THR A 2 2.63 -12.28 1.00
CA THR A 2 4.05 -12.49 0.71
C THR A 2 4.38 -12.05 -0.71
N GLY A 3 5.66 -12.09 -1.09
CA GLY A 3 6.07 -11.86 -2.47
C GLY A 3 5.49 -12.86 -3.48
N MET A 4 5.02 -14.01 -3.01
CA MET A 4 4.48 -15.06 -3.91
C MET A 4 3.26 -14.62 -4.70
N GLN A 5 2.42 -13.71 -4.16
CA GLN A 5 1.25 -13.21 -4.87
C GLN A 5 1.58 -12.40 -6.14
N TRP A 6 2.82 -11.91 -6.26
CA TRP A 6 3.28 -11.19 -7.45
C TRP A 6 3.71 -12.11 -8.61
N LEU A 7 3.98 -13.40 -8.31
CA LEU A 7 4.37 -14.41 -9.32
C LEU A 7 3.20 -14.83 -10.21
N GLY A 8 1.97 -14.61 -9.77
CA GLY A 8 0.77 -14.91 -10.54
C GLY A 8 -0.35 -15.48 -9.68
N PRO A 9 -1.57 -15.49 -10.21
CA PRO A 9 -2.72 -16.06 -9.54
C PRO A 9 -2.71 -17.58 -9.55
N ALA A 10 -3.56 -18.17 -8.72
CA ALA A 10 -3.70 -19.63 -8.60
C ALA A 10 -4.18 -20.35 -9.88
N ASP A 11 -4.71 -19.62 -10.84
CA ASP A 11 -5.12 -20.14 -12.16
C ASP A 11 -3.94 -20.41 -13.11
N GLY A 12 -2.72 -20.12 -12.69
CA GLY A 12 -1.49 -20.31 -13.50
C GLY A 12 -1.29 -19.24 -14.58
N GLY A 13 -2.08 -18.17 -14.56
CA GLY A 13 -1.90 -17.04 -15.49
C GLY A 13 -0.67 -16.20 -15.14
N MET A 14 -0.19 -15.42 -16.12
CA MET A 14 0.94 -14.51 -15.98
C MET A 14 0.76 -13.55 -14.78
N GLY A 15 1.78 -13.47 -13.93
CA GLY A 15 1.88 -12.50 -12.85
C GLY A 15 2.58 -11.21 -13.26
N TRP A 16 2.61 -10.25 -12.34
CA TRP A 16 3.33 -8.99 -12.59
C TRP A 16 4.83 -9.19 -12.69
N VAL A 17 5.40 -10.14 -11.93
CA VAL A 17 6.83 -10.49 -12.01
C VAL A 17 7.19 -11.00 -13.39
N ASP A 18 6.39 -11.91 -13.97
CA ASP A 18 6.64 -12.46 -15.29
C ASP A 18 6.63 -11.35 -16.36
N TRP A 19 5.64 -10.44 -16.28
CA TRP A 19 5.54 -9.31 -17.20
C TRP A 19 6.78 -8.41 -17.15
N PHE A 20 7.28 -8.09 -15.95
CA PHE A 20 8.49 -7.28 -15.81
C PHE A 20 9.74 -8.02 -16.31
N LEU A 21 9.85 -9.32 -16.06
CA LEU A 21 10.96 -10.14 -16.57
C LEU A 21 10.97 -10.19 -18.11
N GLU A 22 9.79 -10.31 -18.75
CA GLU A 22 9.66 -10.25 -20.21
C GLU A 22 10.07 -8.88 -20.79
N LYS A 23 9.88 -7.82 -20.01
CA LYS A 23 10.34 -6.45 -20.35
C LYS A 23 11.82 -6.21 -20.04
N GLY A 24 12.57 -7.24 -19.56
CA GLY A 24 14.00 -7.15 -19.28
C GLY A 24 14.38 -6.53 -17.95
N PHE A 25 13.43 -6.35 -17.03
CA PHE A 25 13.73 -5.89 -15.68
C PHE A 25 14.33 -7.02 -14.83
N GLU A 26 15.29 -6.68 -13.99
CA GLU A 26 15.76 -7.53 -12.90
C GLU A 26 14.87 -7.33 -11.68
N ILE A 27 14.36 -8.44 -11.09
CA ILE A 27 13.37 -8.39 -10.02
C ILE A 27 13.95 -8.91 -8.71
N TYR A 28 13.80 -8.12 -7.65
CA TYR A 28 14.10 -8.49 -6.28
C TYR A 28 12.79 -8.64 -5.49
N LEU A 29 12.28 -9.86 -5.42
CA LEU A 29 11.04 -10.18 -4.73
C LEU A 29 11.30 -10.46 -3.25
N THR A 30 10.83 -9.59 -2.37
CA THR A 30 11.11 -9.62 -0.94
C THR A 30 9.90 -10.00 -0.11
N ASP A 31 10.15 -10.65 1.03
CA ASP A 31 9.19 -10.80 2.11
C ASP A 31 9.67 -9.98 3.33
N GLN A 32 8.73 -9.34 4.00
CA GLN A 32 9.01 -8.58 5.23
C GLN A 32 9.60 -9.51 6.31
N PRO A 33 10.42 -9.03 7.23
CA PRO A 33 10.89 -9.82 8.37
C PRO A 33 9.75 -10.49 9.12
N SER A 34 9.96 -11.73 9.52
CA SER A 34 8.98 -12.60 10.20
C SER A 34 7.74 -12.95 9.35
N ARG A 35 7.88 -12.89 8.01
CA ARG A 35 6.81 -13.28 7.08
C ARG A 35 7.35 -14.11 5.94
N GLY A 36 6.63 -15.17 5.53
CA GLY A 36 6.96 -15.99 4.37
C GLY A 36 8.37 -16.58 4.43
N ARG A 37 9.20 -16.23 3.44
CA ARG A 37 10.61 -16.71 3.36
C ARG A 37 11.55 -16.03 4.36
N SER A 38 11.10 -14.94 5.01
CA SER A 38 11.85 -14.25 6.05
C SER A 38 11.47 -14.81 7.43
N ARG A 39 12.27 -15.75 7.92
CA ARG A 39 11.99 -16.56 9.11
C ARG A 39 11.72 -15.73 10.37
N HIS A 40 10.64 -16.05 11.08
CA HIS A 40 10.37 -15.59 12.43
C HIS A 40 11.35 -16.22 13.45
N GLN A 41 11.84 -15.42 14.39
CA GLN A 41 12.78 -15.82 15.44
C GLN A 41 12.15 -15.62 16.83
N ASN A 42 11.58 -16.67 17.42
CA ASN A 42 10.77 -16.62 18.65
C ASN A 42 11.42 -15.90 19.85
N SER A 43 12.75 -15.85 19.92
CA SER A 43 13.48 -15.21 21.02
C SER A 43 13.81 -13.73 20.76
N ILE A 44 13.56 -13.25 19.55
CA ILE A 44 13.96 -11.90 19.09
C ILE A 44 12.75 -11.12 18.59
N ASP A 45 11.86 -11.80 17.86
CA ASP A 45 10.73 -11.19 17.19
C ASP A 45 9.49 -11.19 18.08
N GLY A 46 8.72 -10.11 18.04
CA GLY A 46 7.46 -9.97 18.75
C GLY A 46 6.36 -10.91 18.22
N PRO A 47 5.16 -10.86 18.82
CA PRO A 47 4.07 -11.74 18.46
C PRO A 47 3.58 -11.52 17.02
N LEU A 48 3.13 -12.62 16.40
CA LEU A 48 2.55 -12.61 15.08
C LEU A 48 1.04 -12.33 15.11
N TYR A 49 0.54 -11.82 13.99
CA TYR A 49 -0.88 -11.65 13.69
C TYR A 49 -1.17 -12.17 12.28
N MET A 50 -2.30 -12.83 12.12
CA MET A 50 -2.84 -13.25 10.84
C MET A 50 -4.30 -12.81 10.76
N PRO A 51 -4.73 -12.11 9.72
CA PRO A 51 -6.15 -11.80 9.50
C PRO A 51 -6.92 -13.10 9.23
N ASP A 52 -8.13 -13.18 9.75
CA ASP A 52 -9.02 -14.31 9.49
C ASP A 52 -9.66 -14.25 8.08
N GLU A 53 -10.32 -15.33 7.71
CA GLU A 53 -10.99 -15.47 6.40
C GLU A 53 -12.05 -14.39 6.19
N LEU A 54 -12.83 -14.08 7.23
CA LEU A 54 -13.91 -13.09 7.14
C LEU A 54 -13.34 -11.69 6.85
N TYR A 55 -12.23 -11.33 7.53
CA TYR A 55 -11.54 -10.07 7.25
C TYR A 55 -11.09 -9.98 5.79
N MET A 56 -10.52 -11.08 5.26
CA MET A 56 -10.04 -11.14 3.87
C MET A 56 -11.18 -11.04 2.86
N GLN A 57 -12.27 -11.78 3.10
CA GLN A 57 -13.46 -11.72 2.26
C GLN A 57 -14.09 -10.32 2.23
N GLN A 58 -14.26 -9.73 3.40
CA GLN A 58 -14.90 -8.42 3.53
C GLN A 58 -14.18 -7.31 2.78
N ARG A 59 -12.85 -7.33 2.79
CA ARG A 59 -12.01 -6.22 2.30
C ARG A 59 -11.40 -6.46 0.93
N PHE A 60 -11.10 -7.72 0.59
CA PHE A 60 -10.22 -8.00 -0.54
C PHE A 60 -10.90 -8.80 -1.65
N THR A 61 -11.65 -9.83 -1.33
CA THR A 61 -12.07 -10.80 -2.34
C THR A 61 -13.58 -10.77 -2.65
N ALA A 62 -14.42 -10.52 -1.65
CA ALA A 62 -15.88 -10.51 -1.78
C ALA A 62 -16.51 -9.18 -1.37
N SER A 63 -15.81 -8.06 -1.61
CA SER A 63 -16.23 -6.72 -1.17
C SER A 63 -17.65 -6.37 -1.59
N ALA A 64 -18.06 -6.74 -2.81
CA ALA A 64 -19.41 -6.50 -3.32
C ALA A 64 -20.51 -7.16 -2.47
N LYS A 65 -20.24 -8.37 -1.95
CA LYS A 65 -21.19 -9.10 -1.08
C LYS A 65 -21.40 -8.38 0.25
N TYR A 66 -20.33 -7.88 0.85
CA TYR A 66 -20.38 -7.26 2.19
C TYR A 66 -20.76 -5.78 2.13
N ASN A 67 -20.44 -5.09 1.04
CA ASN A 67 -20.82 -3.69 0.76
C ASN A 67 -20.53 -2.74 1.92
N LEU A 68 -19.29 -2.75 2.46
CA LEU A 68 -18.89 -2.00 3.64
C LEU A 68 -18.52 -0.53 3.36
N TRP A 69 -18.34 -0.14 2.09
CA TRP A 69 -18.07 1.21 1.62
C TRP A 69 -18.78 1.47 0.28
N PRO A 70 -18.94 2.72 -0.14
CA PRO A 70 -19.82 3.07 -1.29
C PRO A 70 -19.49 2.37 -2.61
N SER A 71 -18.20 2.21 -2.94
CA SER A 71 -17.76 1.58 -4.19
C SER A 71 -17.61 0.06 -4.10
N ALA A 72 -17.75 -0.56 -2.92
CA ALA A 72 -17.57 -2.01 -2.73
C ALA A 72 -18.38 -2.86 -3.70
N LYS A 73 -19.63 -2.44 -3.97
CA LYS A 73 -20.55 -3.11 -4.91
C LYS A 73 -20.05 -3.18 -6.35
N LEU A 74 -19.06 -2.38 -6.71
CA LEU A 74 -18.46 -2.36 -8.05
C LEU A 74 -17.36 -3.41 -8.22
N HIS A 75 -17.01 -4.18 -7.18
CA HIS A 75 -15.97 -5.21 -7.24
C HIS A 75 -16.42 -6.39 -8.12
N THR A 76 -15.84 -6.47 -9.33
CA THR A 76 -16.19 -7.48 -10.35
C THR A 76 -14.98 -8.23 -10.91
N GLN A 77 -13.77 -7.83 -10.53
CA GLN A 77 -12.54 -8.36 -11.12
C GLN A 77 -11.94 -9.55 -10.34
N TRP A 78 -12.42 -9.87 -9.15
CA TRP A 78 -12.00 -11.10 -8.49
C TRP A 78 -12.36 -12.34 -9.35
N PRO A 79 -11.45 -13.33 -9.51
CA PRO A 79 -11.67 -14.46 -10.43
C PRO A 79 -12.83 -15.40 -10.06
N GLY A 80 -13.15 -15.50 -8.77
CA GLY A 80 -14.26 -16.30 -8.26
C GLY A 80 -15.32 -15.48 -7.54
N ASN A 81 -16.02 -16.09 -6.55
CA ASN A 81 -16.98 -15.38 -5.70
C ASN A 81 -16.33 -14.79 -4.43
N GLY A 82 -15.07 -15.11 -4.16
CA GLY A 82 -14.28 -14.61 -3.06
C GLY A 82 -14.63 -15.15 -1.68
N ILE A 83 -15.35 -16.28 -1.58
CA ILE A 83 -15.86 -16.86 -0.34
C ILE A 83 -15.09 -18.13 0.03
N ALA A 84 -14.65 -18.20 1.28
CA ALA A 84 -13.94 -19.36 1.84
C ALA A 84 -14.75 -20.66 1.71
N GLY A 85 -14.12 -21.72 1.22
CA GLY A 85 -14.72 -23.03 1.01
C GLY A 85 -15.71 -23.13 -0.16
N GLU A 86 -16.03 -22.00 -0.82
CA GLU A 86 -16.88 -21.94 -2.01
C GLU A 86 -16.11 -21.54 -3.27
N ASP A 87 -14.96 -20.89 -3.09
CA ASP A 87 -14.11 -20.36 -4.16
C ASP A 87 -12.70 -20.95 -4.07
N PRO A 88 -12.32 -21.89 -4.93
CA PRO A 88 -10.97 -22.46 -4.95
C PRO A 88 -9.87 -21.42 -5.16
N PHE A 89 -10.17 -20.30 -5.83
CA PHE A 89 -9.22 -19.22 -6.01
C PHE A 89 -8.97 -18.48 -4.67
N PHE A 90 -10.04 -18.20 -3.91
CA PHE A 90 -9.92 -17.67 -2.56
C PHE A 90 -9.15 -18.62 -1.65
N ASP A 91 -9.47 -19.91 -1.65
CA ASP A 91 -8.84 -20.89 -0.77
C ASP A 91 -7.34 -21.00 -1.05
N SER A 92 -6.94 -21.00 -2.33
CA SER A 92 -5.53 -20.98 -2.73
C SER A 92 -4.83 -19.67 -2.32
N PHE A 93 -5.49 -18.52 -2.52
CA PHE A 93 -4.99 -17.23 -2.07
C PHE A 93 -4.79 -17.21 -0.55
N TYR A 94 -5.81 -17.60 0.22
CA TYR A 94 -5.76 -17.57 1.68
C TYR A 94 -4.71 -18.54 2.24
N ALA A 95 -4.54 -19.72 1.64
CA ALA A 95 -3.48 -20.66 1.99
C ALA A 95 -2.06 -20.09 1.82
N SER A 96 -1.89 -19.11 0.94
CA SER A 96 -0.62 -18.39 0.71
C SER A 96 -0.40 -17.19 1.64
N VAL A 97 -1.43 -16.78 2.41
CA VAL A 97 -1.31 -15.70 3.38
C VAL A 97 -0.54 -16.16 4.59
N MET A 98 0.49 -15.41 4.94
CA MET A 98 1.37 -15.76 6.08
C MET A 98 1.19 -14.71 7.19
N PRO A 99 1.33 -15.13 8.47
CA PRO A 99 1.37 -14.21 9.59
C PRO A 99 2.43 -13.13 9.41
N SER A 100 2.27 -12.00 10.07
CA SER A 100 3.26 -10.93 10.17
C SER A 100 3.37 -10.42 11.60
N LEU A 101 4.45 -9.69 11.89
CA LEU A 101 4.60 -9.02 13.17
C LEU A 101 3.37 -8.14 13.46
N ARG A 102 2.86 -8.27 14.69
CA ARG A 102 1.71 -7.48 15.15
C ARG A 102 2.08 -6.03 15.43
N ASN A 103 3.28 -5.80 15.97
CA ASN A 103 3.75 -4.48 16.34
C ASN A 103 4.19 -3.72 15.09
N ALA A 104 3.48 -2.66 14.73
CA ALA A 104 3.74 -1.87 13.52
C ALA A 104 5.08 -1.13 13.58
N VAL A 105 5.51 -0.67 14.75
CA VAL A 105 6.83 -0.01 14.94
C VAL A 105 7.94 -1.01 14.70
N GLU A 106 7.91 -2.17 15.36
CA GLU A 106 8.92 -3.23 15.18
C GLU A 106 8.99 -3.69 13.71
N LEU A 107 7.83 -3.90 13.08
CA LEU A 107 7.75 -4.29 11.67
C LEU A 107 8.38 -3.23 10.76
N SER A 108 8.07 -1.95 11.03
CA SER A 108 8.63 -0.82 10.26
C SER A 108 10.14 -0.73 10.39
N GLU A 109 10.67 -0.82 11.61
CA GLU A 109 12.12 -0.76 11.86
C GLU A 109 12.86 -1.91 11.19
N LYS A 110 12.39 -3.14 11.37
CA LYS A 110 13.01 -4.32 10.78
C LYS A 110 12.96 -4.29 9.26
N THR A 111 11.81 -3.91 8.67
CA THR A 111 11.66 -3.86 7.22
C THR A 111 12.49 -2.74 6.60
N ARG A 112 12.52 -1.54 7.20
CA ARG A 112 13.42 -0.47 6.79
C ARG A 112 14.88 -0.95 6.82
N ASN A 113 15.33 -1.53 7.92
CA ASN A 113 16.73 -1.93 8.09
C ASN A 113 17.14 -3.03 7.10
N THR A 114 16.29 -4.00 6.82
CA THR A 114 16.57 -5.05 5.83
C THR A 114 16.50 -4.54 4.40
N GLY A 115 15.53 -3.67 4.08
CA GLY A 115 15.43 -3.03 2.76
C GLY A 115 16.62 -2.13 2.45
N VAL A 116 17.09 -1.34 3.43
CA VAL A 116 18.32 -0.53 3.30
C VAL A 116 19.53 -1.41 2.98
N LYS A 117 19.71 -2.52 3.71
CA LYS A 117 20.81 -3.46 3.41
C LYS A 117 20.70 -4.07 2.02
N LEU A 118 19.49 -4.38 1.56
CA LEU A 118 19.28 -4.89 0.22
C LEU A 118 19.67 -3.84 -0.82
N LEU A 119 19.26 -2.58 -0.67
CA LEU A 119 19.67 -1.50 -1.58
C LEU A 119 21.19 -1.30 -1.59
N ASP A 120 21.82 -1.34 -0.43
CA ASP A 120 23.28 -1.22 -0.30
C ASP A 120 24.02 -2.40 -1.01
N LEU A 121 23.44 -3.61 -0.98
CA LEU A 121 23.97 -4.78 -1.70
C LEU A 121 23.77 -4.70 -3.22
N ILE A 122 22.62 -4.19 -3.68
CA ILE A 122 22.34 -3.96 -5.10
C ILE A 122 23.27 -2.86 -5.65
N GLY A 123 23.52 -1.83 -4.86
CA GLY A 123 24.53 -0.78 -5.16
C GLY A 123 24.21 0.14 -6.34
N ARG A 124 22.95 0.12 -6.82
CA ARG A 124 22.45 0.97 -7.94
C ARG A 124 21.01 1.37 -7.70
N PRO A 125 20.52 2.48 -8.30
CA PRO A 125 19.13 2.90 -8.15
C PRO A 125 18.13 1.86 -8.64
N VAL A 126 17.07 1.62 -7.85
CA VAL A 126 15.98 0.70 -8.15
C VAL A 126 14.63 1.44 -8.15
N ILE A 127 13.62 0.82 -8.72
CA ILE A 127 12.21 1.22 -8.55
C ILE A 127 11.64 0.35 -7.42
N LEU A 128 11.08 1.00 -6.40
CA LEU A 128 10.36 0.31 -5.35
C LEU A 128 8.90 0.15 -5.75
N MET A 129 8.39 -1.08 -5.69
CA MET A 129 6.96 -1.35 -5.89
C MET A 129 6.38 -1.99 -4.64
N SER A 130 5.28 -1.45 -4.16
CA SER A 130 4.66 -1.90 -2.92
C SER A 130 3.12 -1.79 -2.96
N HIS A 131 2.48 -2.56 -2.09
CA HIS A 131 1.03 -2.63 -1.99
C HIS A 131 0.60 -2.50 -0.53
N SER A 132 -0.48 -1.72 -0.30
CA SER A 132 -1.17 -1.63 0.99
C SER A 132 -0.19 -1.25 2.13
N GLN A 133 -0.17 -2.00 3.23
CA GLN A 133 0.75 -1.81 4.35
C GLN A 133 2.23 -1.73 3.91
N GLY A 134 2.60 -2.39 2.81
CA GLY A 134 3.96 -2.39 2.30
C GLY A 134 4.47 -1.02 1.88
N THR A 135 3.60 -0.10 1.53
CA THR A 135 3.97 1.21 0.98
C THR A 135 4.70 2.10 1.99
N GLN A 136 4.30 2.06 3.27
CA GLN A 136 5.02 2.81 4.31
C GLN A 136 6.49 2.37 4.47
N PHE A 137 6.78 1.09 4.18
CA PHE A 137 8.16 0.59 4.22
C PHE A 137 8.97 1.07 3.01
N GLY A 138 8.34 1.16 1.84
CA GLY A 138 8.92 1.77 0.65
C GLY A 138 9.40 3.20 0.93
N TRP A 139 8.55 4.02 1.55
CA TRP A 139 8.90 5.40 1.94
C TRP A 139 10.05 5.45 2.95
N LEU A 140 10.05 4.59 3.98
CA LEU A 140 11.12 4.53 4.99
C LEU A 140 12.48 4.10 4.40
N ILE A 141 12.45 3.17 3.45
CA ILE A 141 13.65 2.70 2.73
C ILE A 141 14.18 3.81 1.82
N ALA A 142 13.30 4.46 1.08
CA ALA A 142 13.64 5.57 0.19
C ALA A 142 14.18 6.78 0.97
N ASP A 143 13.57 7.14 2.10
CA ASP A 143 14.05 8.18 3.00
C ASP A 143 15.47 7.89 3.51
N SER A 144 15.78 6.62 3.78
CA SER A 144 17.08 6.19 4.27
C SER A 144 18.16 6.12 3.18
N ARG A 145 17.79 5.90 1.92
CA ARG A 145 18.68 5.75 0.76
C ARG A 145 18.13 6.44 -0.49
N PRO A 146 17.88 7.76 -0.45
CA PRO A 146 17.22 8.45 -1.56
C PRO A 146 17.96 8.36 -2.89
N SER A 147 19.29 8.27 -2.87
CA SER A 147 20.12 8.11 -4.08
C SER A 147 20.05 6.71 -4.73
N LEU A 148 19.55 5.71 -3.99
CA LEU A 148 19.37 4.34 -4.48
C LEU A 148 17.92 4.03 -4.86
N VAL A 149 17.03 5.02 -4.87
CA VAL A 149 15.63 4.86 -5.31
C VAL A 149 15.37 5.82 -6.46
N LYS A 150 15.07 5.27 -7.64
CA LYS A 150 14.77 6.03 -8.85
C LYS A 150 13.31 6.50 -8.88
N ALA A 151 12.40 5.64 -8.42
CA ALA A 151 10.96 5.90 -8.34
C ALA A 151 10.27 4.96 -7.36
N ILE A 152 9.03 5.28 -6.99
CA ILE A 152 8.18 4.43 -6.15
C ILE A 152 6.82 4.24 -6.83
N VAL A 153 6.35 2.98 -6.88
CA VAL A 153 4.99 2.63 -7.31
C VAL A 153 4.25 2.05 -6.11
N ASN A 154 3.15 2.68 -5.76
CA ASN A 154 2.32 2.33 -4.62
C ASN A 154 0.91 1.94 -5.07
N LEU A 155 0.54 0.67 -4.86
CA LEU A 155 -0.79 0.17 -5.15
C LEU A 155 -1.64 0.24 -3.87
N ASP A 156 -2.76 0.93 -3.93
CA ASP A 156 -3.62 1.16 -2.76
C ASP A 156 -2.79 1.51 -1.51
N PRO A 157 -2.13 2.68 -1.46
CA PRO A 157 -1.13 3.02 -0.47
C PRO A 157 -1.68 3.11 0.96
N SER A 158 -0.84 2.76 1.93
CA SER A 158 -1.17 2.91 3.35
C SER A 158 -1.59 4.34 3.70
N GLY A 159 -2.70 4.48 4.40
CA GLY A 159 -3.30 5.76 4.77
C GLY A 159 -4.63 5.56 5.52
N PRO A 160 -5.38 6.64 5.75
CA PRO A 160 -5.00 8.06 5.59
C PRO A 160 -3.91 8.49 6.57
N PRO A 161 -3.28 9.66 6.40
CA PRO A 161 -2.27 10.16 7.33
C PRO A 161 -2.83 10.31 8.76
N PHE A 162 -2.05 9.94 9.76
CA PHE A 162 -2.30 10.07 11.20
C PHE A 162 -3.41 9.19 11.78
N TYR A 163 -4.26 8.58 10.98
CA TYR A 163 -5.40 7.77 11.46
C TYR A 163 -5.58 6.49 10.66
N GLU A 164 -6.25 5.50 11.26
CA GLU A 164 -6.77 4.36 10.51
C GLU A 164 -8.06 4.74 9.78
N ALA A 165 -8.24 4.23 8.55
CA ALA A 165 -9.50 4.34 7.86
C ALA A 165 -10.56 3.44 8.49
N ALA A 166 -11.80 3.91 8.55
CA ALA A 166 -12.92 3.13 9.04
C ALA A 166 -13.54 2.32 7.88
N VAL A 167 -13.24 1.04 7.81
CA VAL A 167 -13.97 0.09 6.96
C VAL A 167 -15.08 -0.52 7.81
N THR A 168 -16.32 -0.07 7.61
CA THR A 168 -17.43 -0.42 8.50
C THR A 168 -18.69 -0.75 7.71
N SER A 169 -19.52 -1.63 8.30
CA SER A 169 -20.84 -1.94 7.76
C SER A 169 -21.78 -0.72 7.73
N PRO A 170 -22.55 -0.51 6.66
CA PRO A 170 -23.62 0.49 6.60
C PRO A 170 -24.65 0.34 7.75
N SER A 171 -24.77 -0.86 8.33
CA SER A 171 -25.75 -1.18 9.38
C SER A 171 -25.41 -0.62 10.76
N THR A 172 -24.27 0.02 10.96
CA THR A 172 -23.84 0.55 12.27
C THR A 172 -24.16 2.03 12.50
N GLY A 173 -25.12 2.58 11.76
CA GLY A 173 -25.62 3.94 12.00
C GLY A 173 -24.80 5.06 11.36
N ASP A 174 -25.23 6.26 11.53
CA ASP A 174 -24.83 7.52 10.89
C ASP A 174 -23.37 8.00 11.09
N GLY A 175 -22.49 7.15 11.61
CA GLY A 175 -21.10 7.51 11.87
C GLY A 175 -20.90 8.50 13.05
N SER A 176 -21.96 9.00 13.65
CA SER A 176 -21.88 9.86 14.82
C SER A 176 -21.40 9.03 16.01
N GLY A 177 -20.15 9.20 16.40
CA GLY A 177 -19.54 8.48 17.51
C GLY A 177 -18.40 7.53 17.15
N ARG A 178 -18.02 7.42 15.87
CA ARG A 178 -16.82 6.66 15.47
C ARG A 178 -15.56 7.35 15.96
N LYS A 179 -14.80 6.61 16.75
CA LYS A 179 -13.48 7.03 17.16
C LYS A 179 -12.47 6.46 16.15
N PHE A 180 -11.93 7.31 15.29
CA PHE A 180 -10.80 6.91 14.43
C PHE A 180 -9.58 6.62 15.31
N THR A 181 -8.94 5.48 15.07
CA THR A 181 -7.74 5.10 15.82
C THR A 181 -6.55 5.89 15.28
N PRO A 182 -5.79 6.61 16.13
CA PRO A 182 -4.54 7.22 15.73
C PRO A 182 -3.55 6.14 15.23
N ALA A 183 -2.85 6.45 14.15
CA ALA A 183 -1.85 5.62 13.51
C ALA A 183 -0.85 6.52 12.80
N ARG A 184 0.29 5.96 12.41
CA ARG A 184 1.28 6.69 11.60
C ARG A 184 1.59 8.10 12.14
N PRO A 185 2.13 8.22 13.35
CA PRO A 185 2.30 9.50 14.02
C PRO A 185 3.19 10.49 13.25
N TYR A 186 3.97 10.00 12.29
CA TYR A 186 4.78 10.82 11.38
C TYR A 186 4.08 11.10 10.04
N GLY A 187 2.77 11.07 10.01
CA GLY A 187 1.93 11.26 8.83
C GLY A 187 1.70 9.98 8.06
N ILE A 188 2.70 9.51 7.33
CA ILE A 188 2.60 8.33 6.46
C ILE A 188 3.32 7.09 7.04
N THR A 189 4.02 7.21 8.16
CA THR A 189 4.84 6.15 8.77
C THR A 189 4.66 6.03 10.28
N GLU A 190 4.87 4.81 10.80
CA GLU A 190 4.81 4.51 12.24
C GLU A 190 6.09 4.94 13.01
N ILE A 191 7.21 5.05 12.31
CA ILE A 191 8.51 5.44 12.85
C ILE A 191 9.01 6.70 12.16
N PRO A 192 10.01 7.41 12.73
CA PRO A 192 10.51 8.67 12.17
C PRO A 192 10.88 8.58 10.69
N ILE A 193 10.45 9.59 9.94
CA ILE A 193 10.83 9.91 8.57
C ILE A 193 11.38 11.34 8.53
N THR A 194 12.26 11.64 7.59
CA THR A 194 13.03 12.89 7.59
C THR A 194 12.23 14.09 7.08
N TYR A 195 11.95 15.02 7.96
CA TYR A 195 11.34 16.31 7.65
C TYR A 195 12.37 17.44 7.55
N SER A 196 12.03 18.46 6.77
CA SER A 196 12.76 19.74 6.72
C SER A 196 11.78 20.92 6.91
N PRO A 197 11.93 21.79 7.90
CA PRO A 197 12.88 21.70 9.04
C PRO A 197 12.68 20.39 9.84
N PRO A 198 13.75 19.86 10.48
CA PRO A 198 13.69 18.59 11.20
C PRO A 198 12.71 18.65 12.39
N ILE A 199 12.20 17.48 12.78
CA ILE A 199 11.38 17.29 13.98
C ILE A 199 12.05 16.28 14.90
N SER A 200 11.92 16.51 16.20
CA SER A 200 12.36 15.57 17.25
C SER A 200 11.22 14.70 17.75
N SER A 201 9.98 15.16 17.54
CA SER A 201 8.76 14.47 17.95
C SER A 201 7.64 14.71 16.92
N PRO A 202 6.74 13.74 16.70
CA PRO A 202 5.58 13.93 15.82
C PRO A 202 4.66 15.06 16.29
N THR A 203 4.68 15.42 17.58
CA THR A 203 3.90 16.55 18.12
C THR A 203 4.33 17.92 17.64
N GLU A 204 5.51 18.01 16.96
CA GLU A 204 5.97 19.25 16.34
C GLU A 204 5.36 19.49 14.93
N LEU A 205 4.62 18.52 14.40
CA LEU A 205 3.81 18.72 13.21
C LEU A 205 2.53 19.46 13.61
N SER A 206 2.40 20.71 13.17
CA SER A 206 1.15 21.45 13.30
C SER A 206 0.15 20.86 12.32
N LEU A 207 -1.00 20.41 12.79
CA LEU A 207 -2.00 19.69 11.99
C LEU A 207 -3.33 20.42 11.99
N GLU A 208 -4.03 20.33 10.86
CA GLU A 208 -5.41 20.80 10.72
C GLU A 208 -6.29 19.70 10.11
N ILE A 209 -7.51 19.60 10.59
CA ILE A 209 -8.53 18.70 10.03
C ILE A 209 -9.22 19.44 8.89
N ILE A 210 -9.07 18.92 7.67
CA ILE A 210 -9.71 19.47 6.47
C ILE A 210 -11.10 18.90 6.28
N GLU A 211 -11.28 17.60 6.60
CA GLU A 211 -12.54 16.91 6.42
C GLU A 211 -12.68 15.78 7.45
N ASN A 212 -13.90 15.57 7.92
CA ASN A 212 -14.26 14.44 8.76
C ASN A 212 -15.34 13.62 8.06
N SER A 213 -14.90 12.60 7.36
CA SER A 213 -15.75 11.67 6.60
C SER A 213 -16.19 10.50 7.49
N PRO A 214 -17.28 9.78 7.16
CA PRO A 214 -17.61 8.50 7.80
C PRO A 214 -16.53 7.42 7.66
N TYR A 215 -15.62 7.57 6.70
CA TYR A 215 -14.62 6.55 6.35
C TYR A 215 -13.20 6.95 6.74
N PHE A 216 -12.91 8.23 6.88
CA PHE A 216 -11.56 8.75 7.15
C PHE A 216 -11.60 10.14 7.80
N ILE A 217 -10.48 10.53 8.40
CA ILE A 217 -10.21 11.93 8.75
C ILE A 217 -9.14 12.45 7.78
N HIS A 218 -9.46 13.52 7.05
CA HIS A 218 -8.50 14.23 6.23
C HIS A 218 -7.72 15.22 7.07
N VAL A 219 -6.47 14.89 7.34
CA VAL A 219 -5.55 15.75 8.07
C VAL A 219 -4.44 16.23 7.15
N GLN A 220 -4.09 17.50 7.25
CA GLN A 220 -2.93 18.09 6.59
C GLN A 220 -2.06 18.87 7.59
N GLN A 221 -0.87 19.27 7.17
CA GLN A 221 -0.07 20.16 7.98
C GLN A 221 -0.62 21.58 7.87
N ALA A 222 -0.81 22.23 9.02
CA ALA A 222 -1.01 23.68 9.07
C ALA A 222 0.32 24.40 8.78
N PRO A 223 0.28 25.60 8.17
CA PRO A 223 1.50 26.39 7.91
C PRO A 223 2.28 26.72 9.21
N PRO A 224 3.61 26.73 9.17
CA PRO A 224 4.49 26.43 8.03
C PRO A 224 4.62 24.91 7.78
N VAL A 225 4.43 24.51 6.52
CA VAL A 225 4.49 23.09 6.10
C VAL A 225 5.94 22.59 6.09
N ARG A 226 6.21 21.46 6.73
CA ARG A 226 7.49 20.76 6.69
C ARG A 226 7.54 19.82 5.48
N LYS A 227 8.68 19.74 4.82
CA LYS A 227 8.89 18.93 3.62
C LYS A 227 9.48 17.56 3.96
N LEU A 228 9.07 16.53 3.23
CA LEU A 228 9.70 15.20 3.23
C LEU A 228 10.93 15.24 2.31
N ILE A 229 12.01 15.84 2.81
CA ILE A 229 13.13 16.31 2.00
C ILE A 229 13.85 15.20 1.21
N ASN A 230 13.90 13.98 1.75
CA ASN A 230 14.53 12.85 1.09
C ASN A 230 13.66 12.19 0.02
N LEU A 231 12.35 12.48 0.00
CA LEU A 231 11.40 12.00 -1.00
C LEU A 231 11.11 13.05 -2.09
N GLU A 232 11.48 14.31 -1.88
CA GLU A 232 11.12 15.45 -2.75
C GLU A 232 11.54 15.26 -4.22
N LYS A 233 12.57 14.48 -4.49
CA LYS A 233 13.10 14.24 -5.84
C LYS A 233 12.77 12.86 -6.40
N ILE A 234 12.04 12.06 -5.66
CA ILE A 234 11.68 10.69 -6.07
C ILE A 234 10.25 10.73 -6.63
N PRO A 235 10.05 10.52 -7.94
CA PRO A 235 8.71 10.45 -8.50
C PRO A 235 7.95 9.24 -7.94
N GLU A 236 6.69 9.46 -7.60
CA GLU A 236 5.82 8.43 -7.05
C GLU A 236 4.54 8.29 -7.85
N LEU A 237 4.15 7.05 -8.14
CA LEU A 237 2.86 6.70 -8.70
C LEU A 237 2.00 6.05 -7.62
N PHE A 238 0.81 6.60 -7.38
CA PHE A 238 -0.25 5.94 -6.62
C PHE A 238 -1.28 5.38 -7.60
N VAL A 239 -1.64 4.11 -7.43
CA VAL A 239 -2.70 3.46 -8.21
C VAL A 239 -3.76 2.97 -7.25
N THR A 240 -4.99 3.42 -7.43
CA THR A 240 -6.12 3.07 -6.55
C THR A 240 -7.21 2.34 -7.33
N GLY A 241 -7.66 1.19 -6.80
CA GLY A 241 -8.74 0.40 -7.37
C GLY A 241 -10.12 1.03 -7.17
N GLU A 242 -10.97 1.03 -8.21
CA GLU A 242 -12.33 1.61 -8.16
C GLU A 242 -13.16 1.07 -6.99
N ALA A 243 -13.16 -0.25 -6.82
CA ALA A 243 -13.94 -0.94 -5.80
C ALA A 243 -13.15 -1.20 -4.51
N SER A 244 -11.91 -0.75 -4.40
CA SER A 244 -11.13 -0.85 -3.17
C SER A 244 -11.68 0.10 -2.09
N TYR A 245 -11.55 -0.31 -0.82
CA TYR A 245 -11.82 0.60 0.30
C TYR A 245 -10.83 1.78 0.34
N HIS A 246 -9.68 1.65 -0.28
CA HIS A 246 -8.69 2.71 -0.49
C HIS A 246 -9.21 3.86 -1.35
N ASN A 247 -10.14 3.59 -2.26
CA ASN A 247 -10.77 4.64 -3.08
C ASN A 247 -11.41 5.75 -2.23
N THR A 248 -11.81 5.44 -1.02
CA THR A 248 -12.40 6.43 -0.10
C THR A 248 -11.37 7.46 0.39
N TYR A 249 -10.07 7.13 0.50
CA TYR A 249 -9.10 8.00 1.20
C TYR A 249 -7.71 8.14 0.55
N ASP A 250 -7.31 7.36 -0.46
CA ASP A 250 -5.94 7.46 -1.01
C ASP A 250 -5.61 8.86 -1.53
N HIS A 251 -6.61 9.59 -2.04
CA HIS A 251 -6.45 10.98 -2.44
C HIS A 251 -6.00 11.90 -1.28
N VAL A 252 -6.34 11.57 -0.04
CA VAL A 252 -5.91 12.29 1.15
C VAL A 252 -4.41 12.06 1.41
N THR A 253 -3.96 10.81 1.28
CA THR A 253 -2.54 10.47 1.41
C THR A 253 -1.71 11.14 0.33
N ALA A 254 -2.18 11.12 -0.93
CA ALA A 254 -1.52 11.79 -2.05
C ALA A 254 -1.40 13.31 -1.79
N ARG A 255 -2.47 13.96 -1.36
CA ARG A 255 -2.47 15.41 -1.05
C ARG A 255 -1.52 15.77 0.09
N PHE A 256 -1.46 14.95 1.15
CA PHE A 256 -0.51 15.17 2.24
C PHE A 256 0.93 15.11 1.75
N MET A 257 1.27 14.12 0.95
CA MET A 257 2.62 13.97 0.40
C MET A 257 2.97 15.08 -0.59
N GLN A 258 2.03 15.47 -1.47
CA GLN A 258 2.20 16.61 -2.37
C GLN A 258 2.40 17.92 -1.60
N GLN A 259 1.66 18.15 -0.53
CA GLN A 259 1.86 19.30 0.38
C GLN A 259 3.27 19.26 0.99
N ALA A 260 3.75 18.08 1.36
CA ALA A 260 5.11 17.87 1.88
C ALA A 260 6.21 17.90 0.80
N GLY A 261 5.89 18.18 -0.46
CA GLY A 261 6.83 18.39 -1.56
C GLY A 261 7.18 17.13 -2.36
N VAL A 262 6.51 16.01 -2.12
CA VAL A 262 6.75 14.76 -2.86
C VAL A 262 6.00 14.80 -4.20
N PRO A 263 6.65 14.49 -5.34
CA PRO A 263 6.02 14.50 -6.66
C PRO A 263 5.17 13.23 -6.88
N VAL A 264 3.97 13.20 -6.28
CA VAL A 264 3.02 12.10 -6.39
C VAL A 264 2.08 12.33 -7.58
N GLU A 265 2.04 11.37 -8.50
CA GLU A 265 0.99 11.20 -9.49
C GLU A 265 -0.02 10.17 -8.96
N HIS A 266 -1.30 10.54 -8.85
CA HIS A 266 -2.34 9.64 -8.35
C HIS A 266 -3.30 9.27 -9.47
N VAL A 267 -3.34 7.99 -9.83
CA VAL A 267 -4.22 7.41 -10.83
C VAL A 267 -5.28 6.56 -10.12
N LYS A 268 -6.52 6.97 -10.23
CA LYS A 268 -7.66 6.11 -9.94
C LYS A 268 -7.99 5.31 -11.19
N LEU A 269 -8.08 3.99 -11.08
CA LEU A 269 -8.27 3.11 -12.23
C LEU A 269 -9.54 3.44 -13.03
N GLU A 270 -10.60 3.86 -12.35
CA GLU A 270 -11.84 4.31 -13.01
C GLU A 270 -11.68 5.55 -13.91
N ASP A 271 -10.74 6.43 -13.60
CA ASP A 271 -10.50 7.66 -14.38
C ASP A 271 -9.81 7.36 -15.72
N VAL A 272 -9.14 6.21 -15.81
CA VAL A 272 -8.49 5.72 -17.04
C VAL A 272 -9.25 4.58 -17.72
N GLY A 273 -10.51 4.35 -17.31
CA GLY A 273 -11.42 3.39 -17.92
C GLY A 273 -11.23 1.94 -17.48
N ILE A 274 -10.40 1.67 -16.46
CA ILE A 274 -10.21 0.35 -15.86
C ILE A 274 -11.16 0.21 -14.68
N ARG A 275 -12.08 -0.76 -14.76
CA ARG A 275 -13.22 -0.83 -13.86
C ARG A 275 -13.25 -2.11 -13.03
N GLY A 276 -13.87 -2.00 -11.84
CA GLY A 276 -14.24 -3.13 -11.00
C GLY A 276 -13.13 -3.73 -10.16
N ASN A 277 -11.94 -3.11 -10.12
CA ASN A 277 -10.82 -3.60 -9.33
C ASN A 277 -10.98 -3.29 -7.85
N GLY A 278 -10.79 -4.34 -7.04
CA GLY A 278 -10.68 -4.24 -5.59
C GLY A 278 -9.25 -4.01 -5.12
N HIS A 279 -9.03 -4.31 -3.84
CA HIS A 279 -7.73 -4.11 -3.19
C HIS A 279 -6.60 -4.99 -3.75
N MET A 280 -6.93 -6.16 -4.30
CA MET A 280 -5.96 -7.12 -4.80
C MET A 280 -5.75 -7.01 -6.32
N MET A 281 -5.76 -5.78 -6.86
CA MET A 281 -5.76 -5.47 -8.29
C MET A 281 -4.70 -6.23 -9.11
N PHE A 282 -3.54 -6.53 -8.54
CA PHE A 282 -2.44 -7.27 -9.19
C PHE A 282 -2.66 -8.80 -9.26
N MET A 283 -3.73 -9.31 -8.64
CA MET A 283 -4.17 -10.71 -8.71
C MET A 283 -5.48 -10.89 -9.49
N GLU A 284 -6.17 -9.80 -9.81
CA GLU A 284 -7.50 -9.81 -10.41
C GLU A 284 -7.46 -10.11 -11.92
N LYS A 285 -8.65 -10.36 -12.52
CA LYS A 285 -8.78 -10.82 -13.92
C LYS A 285 -8.08 -9.92 -14.93
N ASN A 286 -8.17 -8.61 -14.74
CA ASN A 286 -7.60 -7.59 -15.64
C ASN A 286 -6.24 -7.04 -15.16
N ARG A 287 -5.51 -7.76 -14.31
CA ARG A 287 -4.23 -7.35 -13.72
C ARG A 287 -3.18 -6.89 -14.75
N LEU A 288 -3.13 -7.53 -15.93
CA LEU A 288 -2.18 -7.16 -16.98
C LEU A 288 -2.57 -5.86 -17.68
N GLU A 289 -3.87 -5.57 -17.79
CA GLU A 289 -4.33 -4.29 -18.32
C GLU A 289 -3.84 -3.10 -17.49
N ILE A 290 -3.79 -3.25 -16.16
CA ILE A 290 -3.24 -2.23 -15.26
C ILE A 290 -1.75 -2.00 -15.52
N LEU A 291 -0.98 -3.09 -15.72
CA LEU A 291 0.43 -2.99 -16.10
C LEU A 291 0.61 -2.31 -17.45
N GLU A 292 -0.13 -2.74 -18.47
CA GLU A 292 0.05 -2.27 -19.85
C GLU A 292 -0.40 -0.82 -20.04
N LYS A 293 -1.43 -0.39 -19.33
CA LYS A 293 -2.02 0.95 -19.52
C LYS A 293 -1.59 1.99 -18.51
N VAL A 294 -1.15 1.58 -17.31
CA VAL A 294 -0.87 2.51 -16.21
C VAL A 294 0.57 2.37 -15.72
N VAL A 295 0.90 1.24 -15.12
CA VAL A 295 2.17 1.07 -14.39
C VAL A 295 3.37 0.99 -15.33
N GLY A 296 3.29 0.19 -16.38
CA GLY A 296 4.35 0.01 -17.35
C GLY A 296 4.75 1.30 -18.05
N PRO A 297 3.80 2.01 -18.71
CA PRO A 297 4.09 3.29 -19.37
C PRO A 297 4.68 4.34 -18.44
N TRP A 298 4.19 4.38 -17.19
CA TRP A 298 4.73 5.31 -16.19
C TRP A 298 6.18 4.96 -15.80
N ILE A 299 6.47 3.66 -15.59
CA ILE A 299 7.83 3.20 -15.29
C ILE A 299 8.77 3.47 -16.47
N GLU A 300 8.37 3.15 -17.71
CA GLU A 300 9.14 3.41 -18.91
C GLU A 300 9.52 4.89 -19.02
N LYS A 301 8.54 5.79 -18.84
CA LYS A 301 8.77 7.24 -18.80
C LYS A 301 9.83 7.65 -17.76
N VAL A 302 9.77 7.08 -16.55
CA VAL A 302 10.74 7.36 -15.48
C VAL A 302 12.11 6.77 -15.79
N VAL A 303 12.18 5.59 -16.41
CA VAL A 303 13.44 4.92 -16.79
C VAL A 303 14.14 5.70 -17.88
N ASP A 304 13.42 6.14 -18.87
CA ASP A 304 13.96 6.87 -20.04
C ASP A 304 14.34 8.32 -19.72
N GLY A 305 13.99 8.81 -18.55
CA GLY A 305 14.35 10.14 -18.09
C GLY A 305 13.55 11.27 -18.73
N ALA A 306 12.35 10.96 -19.21
CA ALA A 306 11.44 11.92 -19.84
C ALA A 306 10.61 12.69 -18.80
#